data_6889683137dd0737189e374b509268b0
#
_entry.id   6889683137dd0737189e374b509268b0
#
_cell.length_a   1.000
_cell.length_b   1.000
_cell.length_c   1.000
_cell.angle_alpha   90.00
_cell.angle_beta   90.00
_cell.angle_gamma   90.00
#
_symmetry.space_group_name_H-M   'P 1'
#
loop_
_entity.id
_entity.type
_entity.pdbx_description
1 polymer ?
#
loop_
_entity_poly.entity_id
_entity_poly.type
_entity_poly.pdbx_seq_one_letter_code
_entity_poly.pdbx_strand_id
1 'polypeptide(L)'
;KPDPDGEERILQVDVVLELNMKMYREEEHELLLDAYSPHKECVLHRKKEMLESLLVRNFSRCRLTDRIEVKESQGKVLQLCHSSGKVKVDKTRITDKGIVAEGIVALKILYIIGNDEMPFYSMEAMIPFSHMVEARGIRQDSCYQLKAKLEQLSAAMADGNEIEIRAT
;
A
#
# COMPACT_ATOMS: atom_id res chain seq x y z
N LYS A 1 17.17 8.01 -24.86
CA LYS A 1 17.75 8.25 -26.19
C LYS A 1 19.02 7.43 -26.33
N PRO A 2 19.32 6.86 -27.48
CA PRO A 2 20.61 6.22 -27.70
C PRO A 2 21.74 7.23 -27.59
N ASP A 3 22.95 6.73 -27.31
CA ASP A 3 24.20 7.50 -27.27
C ASP A 3 24.41 8.27 -28.58
N PRO A 4 25.02 9.48 -28.56
CA PRO A 4 25.37 10.24 -29.75
C PRO A 4 26.18 9.47 -30.81
N ASP A 5 26.92 8.46 -30.35
CA ASP A 5 27.76 7.61 -31.23
C ASP A 5 27.00 6.44 -31.86
N GLY A 6 25.69 6.31 -31.62
CA GLY A 6 24.84 5.23 -32.14
C GLY A 6 25.03 3.87 -31.46
N GLU A 7 25.87 3.77 -30.44
CA GLU A 7 26.02 2.58 -29.61
C GLU A 7 25.01 2.66 -28.45
N GLU A 8 24.02 1.81 -28.43
CA GLU A 8 22.94 1.80 -27.43
C GLU A 8 23.41 1.38 -26.01
N ARG A 9 24.50 2.01 -25.53
CA ARG A 9 25.11 1.74 -24.20
C ARG A 9 24.61 2.66 -23.10
N ILE A 10 24.10 3.83 -23.46
CA ILE A 10 23.66 4.87 -22.52
C ILE A 10 22.18 5.14 -22.72
N LEU A 11 21.40 4.99 -21.66
CA LEU A 11 19.99 5.36 -21.61
C LEU A 11 19.83 6.67 -20.85
N GLN A 12 19.28 7.69 -21.49
CA GLN A 12 18.82 8.89 -20.82
C GLN A 12 17.36 8.70 -20.40
N VAL A 13 17.10 8.84 -19.11
CA VAL A 13 15.76 8.70 -18.53
C VAL A 13 15.33 10.05 -17.97
N ASP A 14 14.24 10.61 -18.49
CA ASP A 14 13.61 11.81 -17.98
C ASP A 14 12.42 11.39 -17.11
N VAL A 15 12.41 11.84 -15.87
CA VAL A 15 11.35 11.49 -14.89
C VAL A 15 10.64 12.76 -14.45
N VAL A 16 9.31 12.75 -14.57
CA VAL A 16 8.42 13.80 -14.04
C VAL A 16 7.75 13.27 -12.80
N LEU A 17 7.88 13.99 -11.69
CA LEU A 17 7.27 13.63 -10.40
C LEU A 17 6.15 14.62 -10.07
N GLU A 18 4.97 14.09 -9.76
CA GLU A 18 3.87 14.84 -9.18
C GLU A 18 3.82 14.59 -7.68
N LEU A 19 3.90 15.65 -6.87
CA LEU A 19 3.85 15.57 -5.42
C LEU A 19 2.52 16.13 -4.91
N ASN A 20 1.74 15.28 -4.28
CA ASN A 20 0.51 15.65 -3.58
C ASN A 20 0.77 15.77 -2.08
N MET A 21 0.63 16.99 -1.53
CA MET A 21 0.83 17.26 -0.11
C MET A 21 -0.50 17.61 0.56
N LYS A 22 -0.75 17.03 1.74
CA LYS A 22 -1.87 17.40 2.61
C LYS A 22 -1.33 17.83 3.95
N MET A 23 -1.72 19.04 4.38
CA MET A 23 -1.38 19.58 5.70
C MET A 23 -2.65 19.67 6.53
N TYR A 24 -2.56 19.27 7.79
CA TYR A 24 -3.63 19.37 8.77
C TYR A 24 -3.19 20.28 9.89
N ARG A 25 -4.11 21.09 10.39
CA ARG A 25 -3.92 21.99 11.53
C ARG A 25 -5.07 21.75 12.49
N GLU A 26 -4.76 21.65 13.76
CA GLU A 26 -5.76 21.64 14.83
C GLU A 26 -6.07 23.08 15.23
N GLU A 27 -7.35 23.40 15.34
CA GLU A 27 -7.83 24.69 15.80
C GLU A 27 -8.94 24.47 16.82
N GLU A 28 -8.90 25.22 17.90
CA GLU A 28 -9.96 25.26 18.89
C GLU A 28 -10.92 26.42 18.58
N HIS A 29 -12.20 26.11 18.55
CA HIS A 29 -13.24 27.12 18.32
C HIS A 29 -14.25 27.08 19.46
N GLU A 30 -14.53 28.25 20.01
CA GLU A 30 -15.63 28.41 20.96
C GLU A 30 -16.93 28.61 20.19
N LEU A 31 -17.94 27.79 20.51
CA LEU A 31 -19.27 27.87 19.90
C LEU A 31 -20.29 28.27 20.94
N LEU A 32 -21.13 29.27 20.63
CA LEU A 32 -22.25 29.63 21.45
C LEU A 32 -23.34 28.56 21.30
N LEU A 33 -23.58 27.81 22.36
CA LEU A 33 -24.59 26.72 22.39
C LEU A 33 -25.94 27.18 22.94
N ASP A 34 -25.92 28.15 23.86
CA ASP A 34 -27.12 28.68 24.50
C ASP A 34 -26.91 30.13 24.95
N ALA A 35 -27.98 30.87 25.08
CA ALA A 35 -27.98 32.24 25.64
C ALA A 35 -29.29 32.49 26.38
N TYR A 36 -29.24 33.23 27.48
CA TYR A 36 -30.41 33.68 28.21
C TYR A 36 -30.27 35.15 28.62
N SER A 37 -31.38 35.80 28.84
CA SER A 37 -31.40 37.13 29.38
C SER A 37 -32.38 37.20 30.55
N PRO A 38 -32.01 37.79 31.73
CA PRO A 38 -32.91 37.95 32.87
C PRO A 38 -33.93 39.07 32.67
N HIS A 39 -33.75 39.90 31.66
CA HIS A 39 -34.58 41.13 31.47
C HIS A 39 -35.41 41.10 30.19
N LYS A 40 -35.14 40.20 29.25
CA LYS A 40 -35.84 40.13 27.96
C LYS A 40 -36.01 38.69 27.54
N GLU A 41 -37.09 38.41 26.83
CA GLU A 41 -37.29 37.11 26.19
C GLU A 41 -36.26 36.96 25.06
N CYS A 42 -35.52 35.84 25.06
CA CYS A 42 -34.56 35.48 24.03
C CYS A 42 -35.11 34.34 23.19
N VAL A 43 -35.24 34.57 21.90
CA VAL A 43 -35.59 33.53 20.92
C VAL A 43 -34.30 33.04 20.27
N LEU A 44 -33.96 31.76 20.51
CA LEU A 44 -32.73 31.17 19.99
C LEU A 44 -33.02 30.49 18.66
N HIS A 45 -32.31 30.90 17.62
CA HIS A 45 -32.27 30.21 16.35
C HIS A 45 -31.09 29.25 16.34
N ARG A 46 -31.40 27.97 16.55
CA ARG A 46 -30.38 26.90 16.58
C ARG A 46 -30.28 26.25 15.22
N LYS A 47 -29.05 26.04 14.71
CA LYS A 47 -28.74 25.27 13.54
C LYS A 47 -27.87 24.07 13.95
N LYS A 48 -28.26 22.87 13.51
CA LYS A 48 -27.47 21.68 13.77
C LYS A 48 -26.50 21.47 12.59
N GLU A 49 -25.22 21.46 12.92
CA GLU A 49 -24.17 21.18 11.95
C GLU A 49 -23.44 19.89 12.33
N MET A 50 -23.04 19.11 11.31
CA MET A 50 -22.16 17.98 11.51
C MET A 50 -20.74 18.40 11.14
N LEU A 51 -19.83 18.30 12.09
CA LEU A 51 -18.42 18.58 11.90
C LEU A 51 -17.64 17.29 11.87
N GLU A 52 -16.73 17.19 10.92
CA GLU A 52 -15.77 16.08 10.84
C GLU A 52 -14.42 16.56 11.36
N SER A 53 -13.82 15.78 12.24
CA SER A 53 -12.45 16.01 12.71
C SER A 53 -11.56 14.83 12.41
N LEU A 54 -10.26 15.09 12.22
CA LEU A 54 -9.29 14.03 12.04
C LEU A 54 -9.02 13.35 13.39
N LEU A 55 -9.54 12.15 13.58
CA LEU A 55 -9.33 11.38 14.79
C LEU A 55 -7.88 10.90 14.93
N VAL A 56 -7.37 10.26 13.91
CA VAL A 56 -6.02 9.70 13.88
C VAL A 56 -5.51 9.56 12.46
N ARG A 57 -4.23 9.79 12.28
CA ARG A 57 -3.49 9.45 11.07
C ARG A 57 -2.31 8.59 11.48
N ASN A 58 -2.31 7.35 11.02
CA ASN A 58 -1.24 6.41 11.32
C ASN A 58 -0.72 5.76 10.05
N PHE A 59 0.45 5.15 10.18
CA PHE A 59 1.11 4.45 9.11
C PHE A 59 1.85 3.25 9.72
N SER A 60 1.80 2.13 9.04
CA SER A 60 2.38 0.88 9.52
C SER A 60 3.01 0.13 8.36
N ARG A 61 4.02 -0.68 8.64
CA ARG A 61 4.72 -1.52 7.66
C ARG A 61 4.42 -2.98 7.91
N CYS A 62 3.95 -3.65 6.88
CA CYS A 62 3.76 -5.08 6.84
C CYS A 62 4.94 -5.72 6.10
N ARG A 63 5.63 -6.65 6.75
CA ARG A 63 6.72 -7.42 6.13
C ARG A 63 6.23 -8.82 5.85
N LEU A 64 6.40 -9.24 4.61
CA LEU A 64 6.01 -10.55 4.13
C LEU A 64 7.25 -11.28 3.62
N THR A 65 7.35 -12.56 3.94
CA THR A 65 8.34 -13.45 3.36
C THR A 65 7.61 -14.72 2.95
N ASP A 66 7.80 -15.13 1.72
CA ASP A 66 7.19 -16.35 1.19
C ASP A 66 8.15 -17.05 0.24
N ARG A 67 7.90 -18.33 -0.04
CA ARG A 67 8.67 -19.13 -0.98
C ARG A 67 7.74 -19.67 -2.03
N ILE A 68 8.16 -19.53 -3.28
CA ILE A 68 7.41 -19.95 -4.45
C ILE A 68 8.22 -21.01 -5.18
N GLU A 69 7.63 -22.16 -5.36
CA GLU A 69 8.22 -23.27 -6.10
C GLU A 69 7.98 -23.09 -7.60
N VAL A 70 9.05 -23.18 -8.38
CA VAL A 70 8.97 -23.22 -9.85
C VAL A 70 8.78 -24.66 -10.27
N LYS A 71 7.79 -24.93 -11.12
CA LYS A 71 7.46 -26.29 -11.58
C LYS A 71 8.65 -26.94 -12.25
N GLU A 72 9.00 -28.13 -11.84
CA GLU A 72 10.10 -28.93 -12.43
C GLU A 72 9.99 -29.09 -13.95
N SER A 73 8.75 -29.12 -14.49
CA SER A 73 8.50 -29.20 -15.93
C SER A 73 9.03 -28.02 -16.73
N GLN A 74 9.36 -26.91 -16.08
CA GLN A 74 9.93 -25.70 -16.71
C GLN A 74 11.46 -25.71 -16.72
N GLY A 75 12.09 -26.71 -16.08
CA GLY A 75 13.54 -26.78 -15.96
C GLY A 75 14.10 -25.98 -14.77
N LYS A 76 15.43 -25.99 -14.65
CA LYS A 76 16.12 -25.29 -13.56
C LYS A 76 16.23 -23.81 -13.84
N VAL A 77 15.81 -22.98 -12.88
CA VAL A 77 15.99 -21.54 -12.94
C VAL A 77 17.48 -21.19 -12.82
N LEU A 78 18.00 -20.48 -13.80
CA LEU A 78 19.40 -20.04 -13.82
C LEU A 78 19.55 -18.63 -13.22
N GLN A 79 18.62 -17.74 -13.54
CA GLN A 79 18.69 -16.35 -13.13
C GLN A 79 17.31 -15.70 -13.03
N LEU A 80 17.11 -14.88 -12.01
CA LEU A 80 15.97 -13.96 -11.93
C LEU A 80 16.31 -12.65 -12.63
N CYS A 81 15.48 -12.26 -13.60
CA CYS A 81 15.71 -11.05 -14.39
C CYS A 81 14.97 -9.85 -13.82
N HIS A 82 13.71 -10.03 -13.44
CA HIS A 82 12.87 -8.94 -12.96
C HIS A 82 11.78 -9.47 -12.03
N SER A 83 11.46 -8.69 -11.01
CA SER A 83 10.29 -8.92 -10.16
C SER A 83 9.50 -7.62 -10.00
N SER A 84 8.19 -7.73 -10.13
CA SER A 84 7.27 -6.62 -9.89
C SER A 84 6.06 -7.10 -9.10
N GLY A 85 5.40 -6.18 -8.41
CA GLY A 85 4.24 -6.54 -7.60
C GLY A 85 3.27 -5.39 -7.43
N LYS A 86 2.02 -5.75 -7.08
CA LYS A 86 0.96 -4.80 -6.72
C LYS A 86 0.23 -5.32 -5.49
N VAL A 87 -0.05 -4.43 -4.56
CA VAL A 87 -0.91 -4.71 -3.41
C VAL A 87 -2.36 -4.49 -3.77
N LYS A 88 -3.21 -5.42 -3.38
CA LYS A 88 -4.65 -5.30 -3.45
C LYS A 88 -5.24 -5.62 -2.08
N VAL A 89 -5.94 -4.66 -1.50
CA VAL A 89 -6.71 -4.85 -0.27
C VAL A 89 -8.10 -5.33 -0.65
N ASP A 90 -8.49 -6.49 -0.17
CA ASP A 90 -9.79 -7.10 -0.47
C ASP A 90 -10.81 -6.82 0.62
N LYS A 91 -10.37 -6.81 1.89
CA LYS A 91 -11.23 -6.58 3.05
C LYS A 91 -10.57 -5.68 4.07
N THR A 92 -11.39 -4.89 4.74
CA THR A 92 -10.98 -4.12 5.91
C THR A 92 -12.00 -4.32 7.03
N ARG A 93 -11.52 -4.34 8.26
CA ARG A 93 -12.35 -4.55 9.45
C ARG A 93 -11.88 -3.64 10.58
N ILE A 94 -12.80 -2.91 11.17
CA ILE A 94 -12.54 -2.13 12.39
C ILE A 94 -12.50 -3.08 13.58
N THR A 95 -11.53 -2.88 14.44
CA THR A 95 -11.35 -3.56 15.73
C THR A 95 -11.14 -2.53 16.81
N ASP A 96 -11.17 -2.94 18.09
CA ASP A 96 -10.95 -2.05 19.24
C ASP A 96 -9.55 -1.38 19.24
N LYS A 97 -8.59 -1.98 18.53
CA LYS A 97 -7.20 -1.50 18.47
C LYS A 97 -6.87 -0.75 17.18
N GLY A 98 -7.69 -0.87 16.15
CA GLY A 98 -7.42 -0.27 14.85
C GLY A 98 -8.14 -0.96 13.70
N ILE A 99 -7.57 -0.85 12.52
CA ILE A 99 -8.12 -1.39 11.27
C ILE A 99 -7.26 -2.58 10.84
N VAL A 100 -7.88 -3.74 10.66
CA VAL A 100 -7.25 -4.89 10.03
C VAL A 100 -7.53 -4.85 8.55
N ALA A 101 -6.47 -4.86 7.75
CA ALA A 101 -6.51 -4.96 6.30
C ALA A 101 -6.07 -6.36 5.86
N GLU A 102 -6.87 -7.00 5.05
CA GLU A 102 -6.61 -8.32 4.46
C GLU A 102 -6.61 -8.19 2.95
N GLY A 103 -5.70 -8.87 2.29
CA GLY A 103 -5.58 -8.80 0.84
C GLY A 103 -4.46 -9.67 0.30
N ILE A 104 -4.02 -9.35 -0.90
CA ILE A 104 -2.97 -10.08 -1.60
C ILE A 104 -1.91 -9.12 -2.14
N VAL A 105 -0.68 -9.61 -2.21
CA VAL A 105 0.38 -9.06 -3.05
C VAL A 105 0.46 -9.91 -4.31
N ALA A 106 0.00 -9.36 -5.43
CA ALA A 106 0.11 -10.01 -6.73
C ALA A 106 1.49 -9.73 -7.32
N LEU A 107 2.22 -10.77 -7.67
CA LEU A 107 3.60 -10.74 -8.13
C LEU A 107 3.71 -11.23 -9.58
N LYS A 108 4.65 -10.64 -10.31
CA LYS A 108 5.14 -11.12 -11.59
C LYS A 108 6.64 -11.24 -11.54
N ILE A 109 7.16 -12.41 -11.89
CA ILE A 109 8.59 -12.71 -11.86
C ILE A 109 9.00 -13.18 -13.25
N LEU A 110 10.02 -12.54 -13.81
CA LEU A 110 10.67 -12.94 -15.05
C LEU A 110 11.99 -13.61 -14.71
N TYR A 111 12.23 -14.80 -15.27
CA TYR A 111 13.43 -15.58 -15.02
C TYR A 111 13.91 -16.31 -16.27
N ILE A 112 15.17 -16.75 -16.22
CA ILE A 112 15.82 -17.52 -17.27
C ILE A 112 15.98 -18.96 -16.79
N ILE A 113 15.72 -19.90 -17.69
CA ILE A 113 16.00 -21.35 -17.51
C ILE A 113 17.06 -21.81 -18.51
N GLY A 114 17.61 -23.01 -18.28
CA GLY A 114 18.60 -23.64 -19.16
C GLY A 114 17.97 -24.27 -20.42
N ASN A 115 17.29 -23.45 -21.22
CA ASN A 115 16.72 -23.89 -22.50
C ASN A 115 17.17 -22.91 -23.60
N ASP A 116 17.93 -23.39 -24.56
CA ASP A 116 18.53 -22.59 -25.63
C ASP A 116 17.50 -22.00 -26.62
N GLU A 117 16.35 -22.71 -26.80
CA GLU A 117 15.31 -22.26 -27.73
C GLU A 117 14.39 -21.19 -27.13
N MET A 118 14.06 -21.32 -25.85
CA MET A 118 13.13 -20.43 -25.17
C MET A 118 13.57 -20.22 -23.71
N PRO A 119 14.57 -19.35 -23.49
CA PRO A 119 15.18 -19.22 -22.16
C PRO A 119 14.35 -18.38 -21.17
N PHE A 120 13.44 -17.51 -21.66
CA PHE A 120 12.71 -16.58 -20.81
C PHE A 120 11.33 -17.13 -20.41
N TYR A 121 11.08 -17.13 -19.13
CA TYR A 121 9.79 -17.48 -18.56
C TYR A 121 9.30 -16.43 -17.58
N SER A 122 7.98 -16.34 -17.45
CA SER A 122 7.35 -15.52 -16.42
C SER A 122 6.39 -16.36 -15.60
N MET A 123 6.31 -16.04 -14.32
CA MET A 123 5.33 -16.61 -13.41
C MET A 123 4.57 -15.52 -12.67
N GLU A 124 3.32 -15.82 -12.33
CA GLU A 124 2.50 -15.00 -11.45
C GLU A 124 2.29 -15.74 -10.13
N ALA A 125 2.34 -14.99 -9.03
CA ALA A 125 2.07 -15.52 -7.71
C ALA A 125 1.26 -14.52 -6.90
N MET A 126 0.55 -15.03 -5.88
CA MET A 126 -0.30 -14.22 -4.99
C MET A 126 0.06 -14.57 -3.56
N ILE A 127 0.59 -13.62 -2.82
CA ILE A 127 0.92 -13.78 -1.41
C ILE A 127 -0.18 -13.12 -0.58
N PRO A 128 -0.94 -13.87 0.23
CA PRO A 128 -1.95 -13.30 1.11
C PRO A 128 -1.29 -12.56 2.27
N PHE A 129 -1.92 -11.50 2.72
CA PHE A 129 -1.51 -10.80 3.92
C PHE A 129 -2.71 -10.41 4.78
N SER A 130 -2.45 -10.29 6.08
CA SER A 130 -3.33 -9.69 7.05
C SER A 130 -2.49 -8.80 7.96
N HIS A 131 -2.84 -7.52 8.05
CA HIS A 131 -2.08 -6.56 8.82
C HIS A 131 -2.98 -5.59 9.55
N MET A 132 -2.65 -5.30 10.82
CA MET A 132 -3.38 -4.35 11.65
C MET A 132 -2.65 -3.00 11.67
N VAL A 133 -3.38 -1.95 11.31
CA VAL A 133 -2.97 -0.56 11.47
C VAL A 133 -3.62 -0.02 12.73
N GLU A 134 -2.81 0.33 13.73
CA GLU A 134 -3.32 0.89 14.98
C GLU A 134 -4.06 2.21 14.74
N ALA A 135 -5.25 2.33 15.32
CA ALA A 135 -6.06 3.54 15.27
C ALA A 135 -6.82 3.71 16.59
N ARG A 136 -6.21 4.40 17.54
CA ARG A 136 -6.82 4.59 18.87
C ARG A 136 -8.06 5.46 18.78
N GLY A 137 -9.12 5.05 19.48
CA GLY A 137 -10.39 5.76 19.54
C GLY A 137 -11.29 5.55 18.32
N ILE A 138 -10.89 4.72 17.35
CA ILE A 138 -11.76 4.36 16.22
C ILE A 138 -13.00 3.59 16.70
N ARG A 139 -14.15 3.89 16.11
CA ARG A 139 -15.42 3.22 16.38
C ARG A 139 -15.98 2.62 15.11
N GLN A 140 -16.95 1.73 15.23
CA GLN A 140 -17.58 1.04 14.08
C GLN A 140 -18.24 1.99 13.07
N ASP A 141 -18.67 3.15 13.54
CA ASP A 141 -19.29 4.23 12.75
C ASP A 141 -18.29 5.26 12.22
N SER A 142 -16.99 5.09 12.50
CA SER A 142 -15.95 6.02 12.03
C SER A 142 -15.68 5.86 10.54
N CYS A 143 -15.62 7.00 9.85
CA CYS A 143 -15.15 7.05 8.47
C CYS A 143 -13.62 6.95 8.43
N TYR A 144 -13.07 6.17 7.52
CA TYR A 144 -11.63 6.08 7.35
C TYR A 144 -11.23 5.91 5.89
N GLN A 145 -10.00 6.26 5.60
CA GLN A 145 -9.35 6.00 4.31
C GLN A 145 -8.08 5.21 4.54
N LEU A 146 -8.01 3.99 4.01
CA LEU A 146 -6.84 3.14 4.06
C LEU A 146 -6.18 3.11 2.67
N LYS A 147 -4.85 3.28 2.64
CA LYS A 147 -4.03 3.15 1.43
C LYS A 147 -2.93 2.15 1.70
N ALA A 148 -2.82 1.14 0.84
CA ALA A 148 -1.72 0.19 0.85
C ALA A 148 -0.82 0.44 -0.37
N LYS A 149 0.48 0.33 -0.16
CA LYS A 149 1.49 0.50 -1.20
C LYS A 149 2.62 -0.49 -0.97
N LEU A 150 3.10 -1.10 -2.04
CA LEU A 150 4.32 -1.89 -2.01
C LEU A 150 5.52 -0.94 -2.07
N GLU A 151 6.31 -0.90 -1.01
CA GLU A 151 7.51 -0.05 -0.91
C GLU A 151 8.75 -0.77 -1.43
N GLN A 152 8.87 -2.05 -1.08
CA GLN A 152 10.02 -2.87 -1.47
C GLN A 152 9.55 -4.26 -1.87
N LEU A 153 10.17 -4.79 -2.91
CA LEU A 153 10.02 -6.15 -3.36
C LEU A 153 11.40 -6.68 -3.74
N SER A 154 11.77 -7.82 -3.18
CA SER A 154 12.96 -8.55 -3.59
C SER A 154 12.60 -10.01 -3.82
N ALA A 155 13.20 -10.58 -4.86
CA ALA A 155 13.12 -11.99 -5.18
C ALA A 155 14.56 -12.53 -5.27
N ALA A 156 14.83 -13.65 -4.64
CA ALA A 156 16.13 -14.31 -4.67
C ALA A 156 15.95 -15.80 -4.88
N MET A 157 16.90 -16.44 -5.55
CA MET A 157 16.95 -17.89 -5.63
C MET A 157 17.23 -18.46 -4.23
N ALA A 158 16.41 -19.42 -3.83
CA ALA A 158 16.63 -20.28 -2.68
C ALA A 158 17.17 -21.66 -3.12
N ASP A 159 17.30 -22.58 -2.18
CA ASP A 159 17.75 -23.94 -2.48
C ASP A 159 16.75 -24.68 -3.40
N GLY A 160 17.29 -25.44 -4.34
CA GLY A 160 16.46 -26.16 -5.31
C GLY A 160 15.92 -25.25 -6.41
N ASN A 161 14.62 -25.37 -6.68
CA ASN A 161 13.91 -24.57 -7.69
C ASN A 161 12.91 -23.60 -7.04
N GLU A 162 13.26 -23.10 -5.86
CA GLU A 162 12.46 -22.16 -5.08
C GLU A 162 12.94 -20.72 -5.26
N ILE A 163 11.98 -19.79 -5.24
CA ILE A 163 12.22 -18.35 -5.22
C ILE A 163 11.72 -17.79 -3.89
N GLU A 164 12.63 -17.27 -3.07
CA GLU A 164 12.28 -16.54 -1.86
C GLU A 164 11.88 -15.11 -2.21
N ILE A 165 10.70 -14.72 -1.75
CA ILE A 165 10.14 -13.38 -1.94
C ILE A 165 10.12 -12.66 -0.59
N ARG A 166 10.59 -11.42 -0.60
CA ARG A 166 10.44 -10.49 0.53
C ARG A 166 9.77 -9.22 0.04
N ALA A 167 8.68 -8.85 0.69
CA ALA A 167 7.89 -7.67 0.37
C ALA A 167 7.65 -6.82 1.63
N THR A 168 7.61 -5.50 1.45
CA THR A 168 7.25 -4.56 2.51
C THR A 168 6.22 -3.59 1.99
#